data_c5456de262cace954a9ea7c7659932db
#
_entry.id   c5456de262cace954a9ea7c7659932db
#
_cell.length_a   1.000
_cell.length_b   1.000
_cell.length_c   1.000
_cell.angle_alpha   90.00
_cell.angle_beta   90.00
_cell.angle_gamma   90.00
#
_symmetry.space_group_name_H-M   'P 1'
#
loop_
_entity.id
_entity.type
_entity.pdbx_description
1 polymer ?
#
loop_
_entity_poly.entity_id
_entity_poly.type
_entity_poly.pdbx_seq_one_letter_code
_entity_poly.pdbx_strand_id
1 'polypeptide(L)'
;MKTNLLNECYDKFVTDEIREQVKHPIMEILVEREYKKKDYTIGKMYINGEYFCDTLEDTDRGLTSIMTLSEIKEVKEYGCTAIPTGRYPIAYTYSPRFKKYLPLLLNVPAFEGVRIHSGNTHKDTEGCILLGKNKAVGKVLNSRKTMDEFLRILKPAIEACENVWITIK
;
A
#
# COMPACT_ATOMS: atom_id res chain seq x y z
N MET A 1 -35.80 5.46 -4.89
CA MET A 1 -35.75 5.94 -6.28
C MET A 1 -35.46 7.45 -6.35
N LYS A 2 -34.36 7.95 -5.73
CA LYS A 2 -33.97 9.39 -5.78
C LYS A 2 -32.48 9.63 -6.04
N THR A 3 -31.73 8.63 -6.49
CA THR A 3 -30.27 8.72 -6.71
C THR A 3 -29.84 8.96 -8.16
N ASN A 4 -30.76 8.94 -9.12
CA ASN A 4 -30.43 9.08 -10.54
C ASN A 4 -30.42 10.52 -11.08
N LEU A 5 -31.17 11.43 -10.48
CA LEU A 5 -31.31 12.80 -11.01
C LEU A 5 -30.07 13.67 -10.77
N LEU A 6 -29.31 13.44 -9.70
CA LEU A 6 -28.08 14.19 -9.43
C LEU A 6 -26.91 13.72 -10.31
N ASN A 7 -26.82 12.42 -10.63
CA ASN A 7 -25.83 11.92 -11.57
C ASN A 7 -26.11 12.33 -13.01
N GLU A 8 -27.37 12.34 -13.44
CA GLU A 8 -27.76 12.80 -14.78
C GLU A 8 -27.56 14.31 -14.99
N CYS A 9 -27.75 15.12 -13.93
CA CYS A 9 -27.40 16.55 -13.98
C CYS A 9 -25.89 16.76 -14.04
N TYR A 10 -25.10 15.98 -13.29
CA TYR A 10 -23.64 16.08 -13.29
C TYR A 10 -23.07 15.72 -14.66
N ASP A 11 -23.54 14.63 -15.27
CA ASP A 11 -23.09 14.16 -16.58
C ASP A 11 -23.45 15.10 -17.75
N LYS A 12 -24.52 15.91 -17.60
CA LYS A 12 -24.95 16.88 -18.64
C LYS A 12 -24.10 18.16 -18.70
N PHE A 13 -23.44 18.54 -17.61
CA PHE A 13 -22.69 19.79 -17.49
C PHE A 13 -21.17 19.60 -17.49
N VAL A 14 -20.66 18.37 -17.40
CA VAL A 14 -19.25 18.07 -17.43
C VAL A 14 -18.85 17.63 -18.82
N THR A 15 -18.35 18.56 -19.63
CA THR A 15 -17.77 18.24 -20.93
C THR A 15 -16.52 17.38 -20.79
N ASP A 16 -16.14 16.63 -21.84
CA ASP A 16 -14.92 15.83 -21.82
C ASP A 16 -13.67 16.66 -21.51
N GLU A 17 -13.66 17.96 -21.92
CA GLU A 17 -12.61 18.92 -21.56
C GLU A 17 -12.56 19.20 -20.05
N ILE A 18 -13.71 19.30 -19.38
CA ILE A 18 -13.78 19.49 -17.92
C ILE A 18 -13.37 18.17 -17.21
N ARG A 19 -13.76 17.00 -17.74
CA ARG A 19 -13.33 15.69 -17.24
C ARG A 19 -11.82 15.50 -17.35
N GLU A 20 -11.19 16.03 -18.38
CA GLU A 20 -9.75 15.97 -18.58
C GLU A 20 -8.99 16.96 -17.69
N GLN A 21 -9.59 18.12 -17.37
CA GLN A 21 -9.05 19.10 -16.43
C GLN A 21 -9.20 18.71 -14.96
N VAL A 22 -10.13 17.82 -14.61
CA VAL A 22 -10.37 17.29 -13.26
C VAL A 22 -9.68 15.92 -13.06
N LYS A 23 -8.72 15.55 -13.89
CA LYS A 23 -7.83 14.45 -13.57
C LYS A 23 -7.05 14.80 -12.31
N HIS A 24 -7.54 14.31 -11.16
CA HIS A 24 -6.73 14.37 -9.94
C HIS A 24 -5.38 13.72 -10.24
N PRO A 25 -4.27 14.39 -9.96
CA PRO A 25 -2.96 13.79 -10.15
C PRO A 25 -2.91 12.47 -9.38
N ILE A 26 -2.20 11.50 -9.94
CA ILE A 26 -2.08 10.16 -9.37
C ILE A 26 -0.65 9.97 -8.90
N MET A 27 -0.48 9.63 -7.62
CA MET A 27 0.78 9.16 -7.09
C MET A 27 0.83 7.63 -7.18
N GLU A 28 1.74 7.10 -7.96
CA GLU A 28 1.94 5.66 -8.14
C GLU A 28 3.12 5.18 -7.29
N ILE A 29 2.85 4.20 -6.44
CA ILE A 29 3.86 3.47 -5.66
C ILE A 29 3.94 2.05 -6.21
N LEU A 30 5.14 1.55 -6.41
CA LEU A 30 5.41 0.19 -6.82
C LEU A 30 6.29 -0.48 -5.78
N VAL A 31 5.92 -1.66 -5.32
CA VAL A 31 6.77 -2.56 -4.53
C VAL A 31 7.04 -3.81 -5.36
N GLU A 32 8.30 -4.02 -5.68
CA GLU A 32 8.78 -5.22 -6.38
C GLU A 32 9.49 -6.13 -5.37
N ARG A 33 8.92 -7.34 -5.14
CA ARG A 33 9.48 -8.36 -4.24
C ARG A 33 10.65 -9.05 -4.92
N GLU A 34 11.86 -8.87 -4.40
CA GLU A 34 13.08 -9.45 -4.99
C GLU A 34 13.57 -10.70 -4.27
N TYR A 35 13.57 -10.68 -2.94
CA TYR A 35 14.12 -11.77 -2.12
C TYR A 35 13.05 -12.41 -1.25
N LYS A 36 12.49 -13.52 -1.73
CA LYS A 36 11.47 -14.30 -1.03
C LYS A 36 12.17 -15.38 -0.19
N LYS A 37 12.17 -15.21 1.13
CA LYS A 37 12.78 -16.13 2.08
C LYS A 37 11.70 -16.86 2.90
N LYS A 38 12.12 -17.83 3.71
CA LYS A 38 11.20 -18.63 4.52
C LYS A 38 10.33 -17.79 5.46
N ASP A 39 10.94 -16.79 6.11
CA ASP A 39 10.29 -16.03 7.18
C ASP A 39 10.03 -14.55 6.81
N TYR A 40 10.53 -14.08 5.67
CA TYR A 40 10.41 -12.68 5.24
C TYR A 40 10.56 -12.50 3.73
N THR A 41 10.10 -11.38 3.24
CA THR A 41 10.26 -10.95 1.86
C THR A 41 10.88 -9.56 1.83
N ILE A 42 11.96 -9.39 1.08
CA ILE A 42 12.57 -8.09 0.79
C ILE A 42 12.16 -7.65 -0.62
N GLY A 43 11.76 -6.40 -0.72
CA GLY A 43 11.45 -5.77 -2.00
C GLY A 43 12.05 -4.39 -2.13
N LYS A 44 11.79 -3.76 -3.26
CA LYS A 44 12.13 -2.37 -3.56
C LYS A 44 10.87 -1.55 -3.76
N MET A 45 10.84 -0.39 -3.18
CA MET A 45 9.77 0.59 -3.38
C MET A 45 10.22 1.69 -4.33
N TYR A 46 9.35 1.98 -5.30
CA TYR A 46 9.49 3.08 -6.24
C TYR A 46 8.29 4.03 -6.08
N ILE A 47 8.51 5.32 -6.21
CA ILE A 47 7.47 6.36 -6.20
C ILE A 47 7.56 7.08 -7.55
N ASN A 48 6.46 7.07 -8.30
CA ASN A 48 6.37 7.65 -9.65
C ASN A 48 7.53 7.19 -10.57
N GLY A 49 7.92 5.91 -10.45
CA GLY A 49 8.98 5.29 -11.23
C GLY A 49 10.40 5.45 -10.68
N GLU A 50 10.62 6.28 -9.66
CA GLU A 50 11.92 6.48 -9.06
C GLU A 50 12.12 5.61 -7.81
N TYR A 51 13.27 4.94 -7.69
CA TYR A 51 13.62 4.15 -6.51
C TYR A 51 13.63 5.03 -5.26
N PHE A 52 12.91 4.59 -4.24
CA PHE A 52 12.82 5.30 -2.98
C PHE A 52 13.54 4.57 -1.83
N CYS A 53 13.17 3.32 -1.55
CA CYS A 53 13.74 2.54 -0.46
C CYS A 53 13.56 1.04 -0.67
N ASP A 54 14.08 0.25 0.27
CA ASP A 54 13.76 -1.17 0.36
C ASP A 54 12.58 -1.41 1.29
N THR A 55 11.89 -2.54 1.10
CA THR A 55 10.76 -2.97 1.91
C THR A 55 11.03 -4.30 2.58
N LEU A 56 10.39 -4.55 3.70
CA LEU A 56 10.31 -5.85 4.33
C LEU A 56 8.85 -6.19 4.63
N GLU A 57 8.45 -7.37 4.23
CA GLU A 57 7.14 -7.98 4.48
C GLU A 57 7.33 -9.37 5.09
N ASP A 58 6.25 -9.97 5.55
CA ASP A 58 6.20 -11.38 5.94
C ASP A 58 6.50 -12.32 4.76
N THR A 59 6.32 -13.61 4.98
CA THR A 59 6.53 -14.65 3.96
C THR A 59 5.60 -14.47 2.78
N ASP A 60 6.16 -14.35 1.58
CA ASP A 60 5.38 -14.40 0.33
C ASP A 60 4.96 -15.85 0.04
N ARG A 61 3.67 -16.11 0.14
CA ARG A 61 3.06 -17.42 -0.13
C ARG A 61 2.40 -17.51 -1.50
N GLY A 62 2.74 -16.60 -2.41
CA GLY A 62 2.22 -16.60 -3.77
C GLY A 62 0.75 -16.15 -3.87
N LEU A 63 0.23 -15.42 -2.89
CA LEU A 63 -1.11 -14.88 -2.93
C LEU A 63 -1.25 -13.79 -3.98
N THR A 64 -2.38 -13.79 -4.68
CA THR A 64 -2.73 -12.76 -5.67
C THR A 64 -4.12 -12.19 -5.41
N SER A 65 -4.36 -10.94 -5.80
CA SER A 65 -5.64 -10.26 -5.62
C SER A 65 -6.79 -10.83 -6.47
N ILE A 66 -6.49 -11.68 -7.45
CA ILE A 66 -7.48 -12.37 -8.27
C ILE A 66 -7.94 -13.71 -7.69
N MET A 67 -7.27 -14.21 -6.66
CA MET A 67 -7.70 -15.42 -5.93
C MET A 67 -8.99 -15.13 -5.15
N THR A 68 -9.81 -16.16 -5.01
CA THR A 68 -10.99 -16.10 -4.16
C THR A 68 -10.61 -15.98 -2.68
N LEU A 69 -11.50 -15.44 -1.86
CA LEU A 69 -11.27 -15.35 -0.41
C LEU A 69 -11.04 -16.72 0.24
N SER A 70 -11.64 -17.79 -0.28
CA SER A 70 -11.43 -19.15 0.21
C SER A 70 -10.00 -19.62 -0.06
N GLU A 71 -9.54 -19.49 -1.30
CA GLU A 71 -8.17 -19.86 -1.70
C GLU A 71 -7.11 -19.09 -0.90
N ILE A 72 -7.32 -17.78 -0.69
CA ILE A 72 -6.40 -16.98 0.13
C ILE A 72 -6.37 -17.50 1.58
N LYS A 73 -7.54 -17.79 2.17
CA LYS A 73 -7.64 -18.27 3.56
C LYS A 73 -7.02 -19.66 3.76
N GLU A 74 -7.04 -20.52 2.75
CA GLU A 74 -6.40 -21.84 2.81
C GLU A 74 -4.87 -21.75 2.85
N VAL A 75 -4.28 -20.76 2.20
CA VAL A 75 -2.82 -20.57 2.11
C VAL A 75 -2.29 -19.65 3.21
N LYS A 76 -3.11 -18.67 3.63
CA LYS A 76 -2.72 -17.64 4.58
C LYS A 76 -2.45 -18.23 5.98
N GLU A 77 -1.26 -18.02 6.50
CA GLU A 77 -0.92 -18.22 7.91
C GLU A 77 -1.05 -16.88 8.64
N TYR A 78 -1.86 -16.86 9.71
CA TYR A 78 -2.12 -15.62 10.46
C TYR A 78 -0.83 -15.03 11.04
N GLY A 79 -0.65 -13.71 10.86
CA GLY A 79 0.45 -12.95 11.43
C GLY A 79 1.82 -13.17 10.78
N CYS A 80 1.93 -14.02 9.75
CA CYS A 80 3.20 -14.30 9.06
C CYS A 80 3.06 -14.55 7.55
N THR A 81 2.11 -13.85 6.92
CA THR A 81 1.88 -13.91 5.47
C THR A 81 1.88 -12.51 4.87
N ALA A 82 2.70 -12.29 3.85
CA ALA A 82 2.66 -11.08 3.04
C ALA A 82 1.33 -10.98 2.27
N ILE A 83 0.87 -9.75 2.07
CA ILE A 83 -0.41 -9.51 1.37
C ILE A 83 -0.37 -10.01 -0.08
N PRO A 84 -1.54 -10.28 -0.69
CA PRO A 84 -1.60 -10.66 -2.09
C PRO A 84 -0.95 -9.62 -3.02
N THR A 85 -0.31 -10.08 -4.09
CA THR A 85 0.08 -9.18 -5.19
C THR A 85 -1.16 -8.55 -5.80
N GLY A 86 -1.08 -7.29 -6.19
CA GLY A 86 -2.22 -6.54 -6.70
C GLY A 86 -2.03 -5.04 -6.61
N ARG A 87 -3.08 -4.28 -6.94
CA ARG A 87 -3.08 -2.81 -6.89
C ARG A 87 -4.12 -2.33 -5.90
N TYR A 88 -3.70 -1.52 -4.94
CA TYR A 88 -4.52 -1.08 -3.80
C TYR A 88 -4.50 0.45 -3.65
N PRO A 89 -5.64 1.08 -3.38
CA PRO A 89 -5.65 2.50 -3.02
C PRO A 89 -5.08 2.69 -1.61
N ILE A 90 -4.43 3.83 -1.38
CA ILE A 90 -3.91 4.22 -0.07
C ILE A 90 -4.73 5.37 0.50
N ALA A 91 -5.15 5.22 1.75
CA ALA A 91 -5.68 6.30 2.59
C ALA A 91 -4.71 6.62 3.73
N TYR A 92 -4.73 7.85 4.23
CA TYR A 92 -3.92 8.25 5.40
C TYR A 92 -4.84 8.42 6.60
N THR A 93 -4.85 7.44 7.50
CA THR A 93 -5.84 7.35 8.58
C THR A 93 -5.19 7.07 9.93
N TYR A 94 -5.91 7.42 11.01
CA TYR A 94 -5.47 7.12 12.37
C TYR A 94 -5.50 5.61 12.63
N SER A 95 -4.42 5.10 13.19
CA SER A 95 -4.32 3.71 13.64
C SER A 95 -4.44 3.62 15.16
N PRO A 96 -5.51 3.00 15.70
CA PRO A 96 -5.63 2.77 17.14
C PRO A 96 -4.48 1.94 17.72
N ARG A 97 -4.01 0.93 17.00
CA ARG A 97 -2.90 0.05 17.40
C ARG A 97 -1.59 0.84 17.56
N PHE A 98 -1.26 1.69 16.57
CA PHE A 98 -0.01 2.47 16.58
C PHE A 98 -0.15 3.85 17.22
N LYS A 99 -1.38 4.27 17.60
CA LYS A 99 -1.73 5.58 18.19
C LYS A 99 -1.20 6.77 17.36
N LYS A 100 -1.25 6.64 16.04
CA LYS A 100 -0.82 7.68 15.09
C LYS A 100 -1.45 7.49 13.71
N TYR A 101 -1.38 8.53 12.88
CA TYR A 101 -1.78 8.44 11.48
C TYR A 101 -0.72 7.69 10.68
N LEU A 102 -1.17 6.74 9.86
CA LEU A 102 -0.33 5.91 9.00
C LEU A 102 -1.06 5.62 7.67
N PRO A 103 -0.30 5.39 6.59
CA PRO A 103 -0.88 4.92 5.33
C PRO A 103 -1.57 3.56 5.54
N LEU A 104 -2.78 3.45 5.01
CA LEU A 104 -3.63 2.25 5.04
C LEU A 104 -3.91 1.80 3.62
N LEU A 105 -3.61 0.55 3.30
CA LEU A 105 -4.00 -0.07 2.04
C LEU A 105 -5.47 -0.51 2.14
N LEU A 106 -6.29 -0.10 1.18
CA LEU A 106 -7.71 -0.41 1.15
C LEU A 106 -8.00 -1.64 0.30
N ASN A 107 -9.04 -2.38 0.67
CA ASN A 107 -9.57 -3.50 -0.10
C ASN A 107 -8.56 -4.64 -0.36
N VAL A 108 -7.66 -4.90 0.58
CA VAL A 108 -6.73 -6.03 0.48
C VAL A 108 -7.50 -7.32 0.78
N PRO A 109 -7.61 -8.28 -0.16
CA PRO A 109 -8.42 -9.49 0.02
C PRO A 109 -7.97 -10.33 1.22
N ALA A 110 -8.90 -10.66 2.12
CA ALA A 110 -8.69 -11.43 3.34
C ALA A 110 -7.68 -10.84 4.35
N PHE A 111 -7.33 -9.56 4.23
CA PHE A 111 -6.48 -8.83 5.18
C PHE A 111 -7.19 -7.54 5.63
N GLU A 112 -7.05 -7.22 6.89
CA GLU A 112 -7.60 -6.00 7.48
C GLU A 112 -6.49 -5.16 8.12
N GLY A 113 -6.61 -3.84 8.01
CA GLY A 113 -5.70 -2.90 8.66
C GLY A 113 -4.26 -2.95 8.16
N VAL A 114 -4.05 -3.35 6.91
CA VAL A 114 -2.72 -3.38 6.28
C VAL A 114 -2.18 -1.97 6.15
N ARG A 115 -1.03 -1.71 6.76
CA ARG A 115 -0.42 -0.39 6.79
C ARG A 115 1.03 -0.42 6.33
N ILE A 116 1.53 0.76 5.98
CA ILE A 116 2.95 1.00 5.84
C ILE A 116 3.42 1.65 7.15
N HIS A 117 4.39 1.04 7.82
CA HIS A 117 4.91 1.57 9.09
C HIS A 117 6.39 1.23 9.31
N SER A 118 6.97 1.78 10.37
CA SER A 118 8.36 1.50 10.74
C SER A 118 8.48 0.17 11.51
N GLY A 119 9.54 -0.55 11.20
CA GLY A 119 9.95 -1.82 11.83
C GLY A 119 11.19 -2.33 11.12
N ASN A 120 11.90 -3.26 11.70
CA ASN A 120 13.20 -3.69 11.16
C ASN A 120 13.20 -5.14 10.70
N THR A 121 12.35 -6.00 11.23
CA THR A 121 12.31 -7.45 10.97
C THR A 121 10.87 -7.92 10.73
N HIS A 122 10.72 -9.16 10.23
CA HIS A 122 9.41 -9.80 10.10
C HIS A 122 8.63 -9.91 11.42
N LYS A 123 9.29 -9.83 12.57
CA LYS A 123 8.63 -9.85 13.89
C LYS A 123 7.93 -8.52 14.23
N ASP A 124 8.19 -7.48 13.45
CA ASP A 124 7.59 -6.17 13.63
C ASP A 124 6.35 -5.96 12.75
N THR A 125 5.94 -6.99 12.00
CA THR A 125 4.79 -6.93 11.08
C THR A 125 3.91 -8.18 11.17
N GLU A 126 2.66 -8.06 10.78
CA GLU A 126 1.64 -9.10 10.65
C GLU A 126 0.84 -8.86 9.36
N GLY A 127 1.55 -8.79 8.22
CA GLY A 127 1.00 -8.47 6.90
C GLY A 127 1.17 -7.01 6.48
N CYS A 128 1.72 -6.13 7.33
CA CYS A 128 2.06 -4.76 6.98
C CYS A 128 3.39 -4.67 6.21
N ILE A 129 3.63 -3.52 5.57
CA ILE A 129 4.85 -3.25 4.80
C ILE A 129 5.78 -2.36 5.63
N LEU A 130 7.00 -2.81 5.86
CA LEU A 130 8.04 -2.04 6.55
C LEU A 130 8.97 -1.39 5.54
N LEU A 131 9.37 -0.14 5.78
CA LEU A 131 10.30 0.61 4.94
C LEU A 131 11.68 0.71 5.58
N GLY A 132 12.74 0.72 4.79
CA GLY A 132 14.10 0.91 5.30
C GLY A 132 15.17 0.70 4.24
N LYS A 133 16.36 0.30 4.66
CA LYS A 133 17.50 0.00 3.81
C LYS A 133 17.94 -1.46 4.04
N ASN A 134 17.97 -2.25 2.97
CA ASN A 134 18.41 -3.65 2.99
C ASN A 134 19.96 -3.73 3.03
N LYS A 135 20.52 -3.53 4.22
CA LYS A 135 21.97 -3.59 4.47
C LYS A 135 22.40 -4.73 5.41
N ALA A 136 21.45 -5.54 5.87
CA ALA A 136 21.69 -6.67 6.75
C ALA A 136 20.67 -7.78 6.49
N VAL A 137 21.11 -9.05 6.60
CA VAL A 137 20.26 -10.21 6.34
C VAL A 137 19.03 -10.23 7.25
N GLY A 138 17.85 -10.41 6.66
CA GLY A 138 16.58 -10.56 7.38
C GLY A 138 16.06 -9.30 8.04
N LYS A 139 16.58 -8.13 7.70
CA LYS A 139 16.11 -6.86 8.28
C LYS A 139 16.36 -5.66 7.36
N VAL A 140 15.56 -4.63 7.58
CA VAL A 140 15.80 -3.29 7.03
C VAL A 140 16.28 -2.36 8.13
N LEU A 141 17.23 -1.48 7.79
CA LEU A 141 17.81 -0.49 8.69
C LEU A 141 17.23 0.90 8.44
N ASN A 142 17.40 1.81 9.39
CA ASN A 142 16.94 3.19 9.29
C ASN A 142 15.41 3.34 9.04
N SER A 143 14.63 2.37 9.46
CA SER A 143 13.20 2.28 9.12
C SER A 143 12.41 3.51 9.56
N ARG A 144 12.62 4.05 10.76
CA ARG A 144 11.96 5.28 11.25
C ARG A 144 12.26 6.47 10.35
N LYS A 145 13.54 6.69 10.02
CA LYS A 145 13.96 7.79 9.15
C LYS A 145 13.35 7.64 7.75
N THR A 146 13.39 6.44 7.17
CA THR A 146 12.80 6.15 5.86
C THR A 146 11.29 6.39 5.87
N MET A 147 10.60 6.00 6.95
CA MET A 147 9.17 6.25 7.11
C MET A 147 8.85 7.74 7.20
N ASP A 148 9.66 8.52 7.92
CA ASP A 148 9.50 9.98 8.01
C ASP A 148 9.71 10.64 6.64
N GLU A 149 10.71 10.19 5.87
CA GLU A 149 10.96 10.65 4.50
C GLU A 149 9.77 10.31 3.58
N PHE A 150 9.22 9.10 3.68
CA PHE A 150 8.03 8.68 2.94
C PHE A 150 6.82 9.56 3.25
N LEU A 151 6.57 9.84 4.52
CA LEU A 151 5.44 10.69 4.94
C LEU A 151 5.58 12.15 4.47
N ARG A 152 6.80 12.66 4.30
CA ARG A 152 7.03 14.00 3.71
C ARG A 152 6.63 14.08 2.25
N ILE A 153 6.64 12.96 1.52
CA ILE A 153 6.19 12.88 0.13
C ILE A 153 4.68 12.59 0.09
N LEU A 154 4.20 11.66 0.89
CA LEU A 154 2.82 11.20 0.86
C LEU A 154 1.81 12.27 1.34
N LYS A 155 2.11 12.96 2.44
CA LYS A 155 1.16 13.92 3.03
C LYS A 155 0.78 15.05 2.08
N PRO A 156 1.72 15.74 1.42
CA PRO A 156 1.36 16.78 0.43
C PRO A 156 0.50 16.25 -0.72
N ALA A 157 0.76 15.03 -1.21
CA ALA A 157 -0.05 14.42 -2.25
C ALA A 157 -1.50 14.18 -1.77
N ILE A 158 -1.68 13.64 -0.58
CA ILE A 158 -3.01 13.46 0.04
C ILE A 158 -3.71 14.82 0.26
N GLU A 159 -3.01 15.83 0.76
CA GLU A 159 -3.53 17.18 0.99
C GLU A 159 -3.93 17.88 -0.33
N ALA A 160 -3.23 17.59 -1.42
CA ALA A 160 -3.56 18.03 -2.77
C ALA A 160 -4.67 17.22 -3.46
N CYS A 161 -5.32 16.30 -2.72
CA CYS A 161 -6.35 15.39 -3.24
C CYS A 161 -5.86 14.47 -4.36
N GLU A 162 -4.57 14.13 -4.40
CA GLU A 162 -4.07 13.12 -5.31
C GLU A 162 -4.61 11.73 -4.95
N ASN A 163 -4.94 10.95 -5.97
CA ASN A 163 -5.23 9.53 -5.77
C ASN A 163 -3.90 8.78 -5.60
N VAL A 164 -3.70 8.16 -4.45
CA VAL A 164 -2.49 7.39 -4.17
C VAL A 164 -2.77 5.91 -4.32
N TRP A 165 -1.98 5.24 -5.16
CA TRP A 165 -2.08 3.81 -5.41
C TRP A 165 -0.76 3.12 -5.15
N ILE A 166 -0.83 1.89 -4.62
CA ILE A 166 0.31 0.99 -4.48
C ILE A 166 0.08 -0.29 -5.25
N THR A 167 1.06 -0.67 -6.06
CA THR A 167 1.08 -1.97 -6.76
C THR A 167 2.13 -2.85 -6.11
N ILE A 168 1.76 -4.07 -5.75
CA ILE A 168 2.64 -5.11 -5.20
C ILE A 168 2.84 -6.20 -6.26
N LYS A 169 4.11 -6.50 -6.60
CA LYS A 169 4.50 -7.53 -7.58
C LYS A 169 5.44 -8.57 -7.00
#